data_09d292740f3e4e4cbb15d5bd95385126
#
_entry.id   09d292740f3e4e4cbb15d5bd95385126
#
_cell.length_a   1.000
_cell.length_b   1.000
_cell.length_c   1.000
_cell.angle_alpha   90.00
_cell.angle_beta   90.00
_cell.angle_gamma   90.00
#
_symmetry.space_group_name_H-M   'P 1'
#
loop_
_entity.id
_entity.type
_entity.pdbx_description
1 polymer ?
#
loop_
_entity_poly.entity_id
_entity_poly.type
_entity_poly.pdbx_seq_one_letter_code
_entity_poly.pdbx_strand_id
1 'polypeptide(L)'
;NQSLWPFMYNTVPQPKASALPTDQYAQMLKANQKFEESNEAMKTFANKAPNDERAKAFKSNPNYLPKLLNGEPKFTVEKSEFNTNLSDFGGYEFGDKLYFVSARNKSRRDYGWNDQPTLDVYVATKKGDVYQDPKELAGEVNSKFHEGTVSISPDGKTMYFTRNNYLDGDYEKSSEGIGKLKVYKASLVNGKWDDIEELPFNSDEY
;
A
#
# COMPACT_ATOMS: atom_id res chain seq x y z
N ASN A 1 -1.47 16.26 -12.73
CA ASN A 1 -1.55 14.89 -12.22
C ASN A 1 -0.80 13.94 -13.16
N GLN A 2 0.53 13.99 -13.10
CA GLN A 2 1.34 12.95 -13.75
C GLN A 2 1.59 11.90 -12.69
N SER A 3 0.95 10.73 -12.83
CA SER A 3 1.25 9.57 -12.01
C SER A 3 2.71 9.19 -12.21
N LEU A 4 3.43 8.86 -11.15
CA LEU A 4 4.82 8.40 -11.19
C LEU A 4 5.02 7.06 -11.94
N TRP A 5 3.93 6.44 -12.38
CA TRP A 5 3.90 5.19 -13.15
C TRP A 5 4.63 5.22 -14.52
N PRO A 6 4.67 6.33 -15.29
CA PRO A 6 5.39 6.34 -16.55
C PRO A 6 6.91 6.20 -16.42
N PHE A 7 7.49 6.60 -15.28
CA PHE A 7 8.95 6.58 -15.11
C PHE A 7 9.53 5.18 -14.93
N MET A 8 8.79 4.26 -14.31
CA MET A 8 9.28 2.89 -14.08
C MET A 8 9.26 2.01 -15.34
N TYR A 9 8.43 2.35 -16.34
CA TYR A 9 8.30 1.54 -17.55
C TYR A 9 9.28 1.89 -18.67
N ASN A 10 9.89 3.08 -18.63
CA ASN A 10 10.84 3.50 -19.68
C ASN A 10 12.28 3.05 -19.43
N THR A 11 12.61 2.58 -18.24
CA THR A 11 13.97 2.14 -17.87
C THR A 11 14.15 0.61 -17.88
N VAL A 12 13.07 -0.15 -17.92
CA VAL A 12 13.11 -1.61 -18.07
C VAL A 12 13.02 -1.95 -19.55
N PRO A 13 13.95 -2.76 -20.11
CA PRO A 13 13.82 -3.25 -21.47
C PRO A 13 12.43 -3.90 -21.63
N GLN A 14 11.61 -3.37 -22.53
CA GLN A 14 10.27 -3.91 -22.76
C GLN A 14 10.43 -5.38 -23.17
N PRO A 15 9.94 -6.35 -22.41
CA PRO A 15 10.00 -7.75 -22.84
C PRO A 15 9.24 -7.87 -24.15
N LYS A 16 9.81 -8.61 -25.10
CA LYS A 16 9.11 -8.87 -26.37
C LYS A 16 7.72 -9.40 -26.04
N ALA A 17 6.69 -8.88 -26.70
CA ALA A 17 5.28 -9.22 -26.46
C ALA A 17 4.99 -10.74 -26.40
N SER A 18 5.86 -11.56 -26.98
CA SER A 18 5.82 -13.02 -26.94
C SER A 18 6.27 -13.66 -25.62
N ALA A 19 6.90 -12.90 -24.72
CA ALA A 19 7.52 -13.43 -23.50
C ALA A 19 6.66 -13.20 -22.24
N LEU A 20 5.67 -12.30 -22.28
CA LEU A 20 4.75 -12.07 -21.16
C LEU A 20 3.49 -12.93 -21.26
N PRO A 21 2.95 -13.43 -20.14
CA PRO A 21 1.58 -13.91 -20.12
C PRO A 21 0.65 -12.84 -20.70
N THR A 22 -0.29 -13.26 -21.56
CA THR A 22 -1.09 -12.32 -22.37
C THR A 22 -1.95 -11.38 -21.52
N ASP A 23 -2.36 -11.83 -20.32
CA ASP A 23 -3.09 -11.00 -19.36
C ASP A 23 -2.22 -9.89 -18.73
N GLN A 24 -0.97 -10.17 -18.37
CA GLN A 24 -0.04 -9.15 -17.87
C GLN A 24 0.25 -8.09 -18.94
N TYR A 25 0.44 -8.52 -20.17
CA TYR A 25 0.60 -7.61 -21.31
C TYR A 25 -0.63 -6.69 -21.47
N ALA A 26 -1.83 -7.26 -21.37
CA ALA A 26 -3.06 -6.47 -21.42
C ALA A 26 -3.15 -5.45 -20.28
N GLN A 27 -2.74 -5.81 -19.05
CA GLN A 27 -2.72 -4.87 -17.92
C GLN A 27 -1.71 -3.73 -18.15
N MET A 28 -0.54 -4.03 -18.70
CA MET A 28 0.45 -3.00 -19.04
C MET A 28 -0.07 -2.03 -20.12
N LEU A 29 -0.75 -2.54 -21.13
CA LEU A 29 -1.40 -1.70 -22.16
C LEU A 29 -2.46 -0.79 -21.53
N LYS A 30 -3.28 -1.32 -20.62
CA LYS A 30 -4.28 -0.55 -19.88
C LYS A 30 -3.65 0.55 -19.04
N ALA A 31 -2.58 0.25 -18.32
CA ALA A 31 -1.83 1.23 -17.51
C ALA A 31 -1.26 2.38 -18.35
N ASN A 32 -0.96 2.12 -19.63
CA ASN A 32 -0.53 3.11 -20.61
C ASN A 32 -1.70 3.74 -21.41
N GLN A 33 -2.93 3.58 -20.96
CA GLN A 33 -4.15 4.12 -21.61
C GLN A 33 -4.41 3.55 -23.01
N LYS A 34 -3.75 2.47 -23.40
CA LYS A 34 -3.96 1.76 -24.67
C LYS A 34 -5.11 0.75 -24.53
N PHE A 35 -6.30 1.26 -24.30
CA PHE A 35 -7.45 0.45 -23.89
C PHE A 35 -7.93 -0.53 -24.97
N GLU A 36 -7.91 -0.12 -26.23
CA GLU A 36 -8.30 -0.99 -27.36
C GLU A 36 -7.32 -2.14 -27.53
N GLU A 37 -6.01 -1.84 -27.54
CA GLU A 37 -4.96 -2.86 -27.62
C GLU A 37 -5.03 -3.82 -26.42
N SER A 38 -5.32 -3.29 -25.22
CA SER A 38 -5.53 -4.10 -24.00
C SER A 38 -6.70 -5.07 -24.16
N ASN A 39 -7.82 -4.61 -24.70
CA ASN A 39 -8.99 -5.45 -24.95
C ASN A 39 -8.69 -6.58 -25.95
N GLU A 40 -7.94 -6.29 -27.03
CA GLU A 40 -7.52 -7.33 -27.98
C GLU A 40 -6.57 -8.37 -27.35
N ALA A 41 -5.65 -7.91 -26.50
CA ALA A 41 -4.79 -8.82 -25.74
C ALA A 41 -5.60 -9.69 -24.76
N MET A 42 -6.62 -9.12 -24.09
CA MET A 42 -7.51 -9.86 -23.20
C MET A 42 -8.39 -10.86 -23.96
N LYS A 43 -8.87 -10.54 -25.17
CA LYS A 43 -9.56 -11.54 -26.03
C LYS A 43 -8.63 -12.72 -26.34
N THR A 44 -7.39 -12.42 -26.71
CA THR A 44 -6.38 -13.45 -26.99
C THR A 44 -6.13 -14.34 -25.76
N PHE A 45 -5.97 -13.73 -24.58
CA PHE A 45 -5.83 -14.44 -23.31
C PHE A 45 -7.04 -15.32 -23.04
N ALA A 46 -8.26 -14.77 -23.15
CA ALA A 46 -9.50 -15.49 -22.88
C ALA A 46 -9.75 -16.67 -23.83
N ASN A 47 -9.19 -16.65 -25.03
CA ASN A 47 -9.22 -17.78 -25.94
C ASN A 47 -8.21 -18.87 -25.58
N LYS A 48 -7.02 -18.47 -25.09
CA LYS A 48 -5.97 -19.41 -24.69
C LYS A 48 -6.22 -20.07 -23.33
N ALA A 49 -6.87 -19.36 -22.41
CA ALA A 49 -7.15 -19.78 -21.05
C ALA A 49 -8.64 -19.61 -20.68
N PRO A 50 -9.57 -20.34 -21.36
CA PRO A 50 -11.01 -20.10 -21.24
C PRO A 50 -11.57 -20.41 -19.83
N ASN A 51 -10.88 -21.22 -19.05
CA ASN A 51 -11.29 -21.59 -17.70
C ASN A 51 -10.71 -20.67 -16.59
N ASP A 52 -9.80 -19.77 -16.93
CA ASP A 52 -9.27 -18.78 -15.99
C ASP A 52 -10.36 -17.77 -15.59
N GLU A 53 -10.44 -17.46 -14.29
CA GLU A 53 -11.47 -16.55 -13.76
C GLU A 53 -11.38 -15.13 -14.35
N ARG A 54 -10.16 -14.66 -14.67
CA ARG A 54 -9.95 -13.37 -15.34
C ARG A 54 -10.49 -13.38 -16.76
N ALA A 55 -10.33 -14.51 -17.48
CA ALA A 55 -10.88 -14.70 -18.81
C ALA A 55 -12.40 -14.75 -18.80
N LYS A 56 -13.00 -15.43 -17.84
CA LYS A 56 -14.45 -15.48 -17.62
C LYS A 56 -15.00 -14.10 -17.28
N ALA A 57 -14.38 -13.37 -16.37
CA ALA A 57 -14.75 -12.02 -15.99
C ALA A 57 -14.70 -11.05 -17.20
N PHE A 58 -13.64 -11.13 -18.01
CA PHE A 58 -13.51 -10.33 -19.22
C PHE A 58 -14.61 -10.67 -20.23
N LYS A 59 -14.89 -11.96 -20.49
CA LYS A 59 -15.95 -12.40 -21.42
C LYS A 59 -17.34 -11.95 -20.97
N SER A 60 -17.59 -11.89 -19.66
CA SER A 60 -18.90 -11.45 -19.14
C SER A 60 -19.11 -9.94 -19.30
N ASN A 61 -18.04 -9.15 -19.33
CA ASN A 61 -18.12 -7.69 -19.49
C ASN A 61 -16.90 -7.11 -20.24
N PRO A 62 -16.74 -7.41 -21.54
CA PRO A 62 -15.53 -7.04 -22.29
C PRO A 62 -15.36 -5.53 -22.51
N ASN A 63 -16.44 -4.77 -22.45
CA ASN A 63 -16.45 -3.33 -22.68
C ASN A 63 -16.89 -2.54 -21.42
N TYR A 64 -16.28 -2.84 -20.28
CA TYR A 64 -16.64 -2.21 -19.01
C TYR A 64 -16.15 -0.77 -18.86
N LEU A 65 -15.09 -0.38 -19.61
CA LEU A 65 -14.40 0.90 -19.44
C LEU A 65 -15.28 2.12 -19.72
N PRO A 66 -16.05 2.21 -20.85
CA PRO A 66 -16.96 3.32 -21.07
C PRO A 66 -17.97 3.50 -19.94
N LYS A 67 -18.44 2.39 -19.36
CA LYS A 67 -19.36 2.41 -18.22
C LYS A 67 -18.73 2.97 -16.95
N LEU A 68 -17.44 2.71 -16.75
CA LEU A 68 -16.68 3.29 -15.62
C LEU A 68 -16.40 4.79 -15.86
N LEU A 69 -15.95 5.16 -17.07
CA LEU A 69 -15.58 6.54 -17.39
C LEU A 69 -16.77 7.49 -17.45
N ASN A 70 -17.94 6.99 -17.83
CA ASN A 70 -19.18 7.77 -17.91
C ASN A 70 -20.03 7.67 -16.63
N GLY A 71 -19.53 6.96 -15.60
CA GLY A 71 -20.20 6.90 -14.29
C GLY A 71 -20.10 8.24 -13.56
N GLU A 72 -21.19 8.64 -12.91
CA GLU A 72 -21.15 9.79 -12.00
C GLU A 72 -20.14 9.54 -10.87
N PRO A 73 -19.27 10.52 -10.58
CA PRO A 73 -18.32 10.41 -9.48
C PRO A 73 -19.07 10.24 -8.15
N LYS A 74 -18.80 9.16 -7.45
CA LYS A 74 -19.43 8.91 -6.13
C LYS A 74 -18.71 9.61 -4.98
N PHE A 75 -17.48 10.10 -5.23
CA PHE A 75 -16.62 10.71 -4.24
C PHE A 75 -15.90 11.90 -4.82
N THR A 76 -15.69 12.91 -4.00
CA THR A 76 -14.73 13.99 -4.28
C THR A 76 -13.38 13.55 -3.71
N VAL A 77 -12.33 13.60 -4.53
CA VAL A 77 -10.98 13.25 -4.11
C VAL A 77 -10.13 14.51 -4.08
N GLU A 78 -9.63 14.83 -2.93
CA GLU A 78 -8.77 15.99 -2.71
C GLU A 78 -7.42 15.57 -2.15
N LYS A 79 -6.36 16.29 -2.53
CA LYS A 79 -5.05 16.09 -1.96
C LYS A 79 -5.01 16.75 -0.58
N SER A 80 -4.62 15.99 0.45
CA SER A 80 -4.41 16.57 1.77
C SER A 80 -3.22 17.55 1.76
N GLU A 81 -3.35 18.68 2.49
CA GLU A 81 -2.31 19.71 2.57
C GLU A 81 -1.00 19.17 3.16
N PHE A 82 -1.06 18.18 4.02
CA PHE A 82 0.12 17.57 4.64
C PHE A 82 0.77 16.44 3.83
N ASN A 83 0.23 16.07 2.67
CA ASN A 83 0.86 15.06 1.82
C ASN A 83 2.22 15.52 1.32
N THR A 84 3.16 14.60 1.29
CA THR A 84 4.52 14.82 0.79
C THR A 84 4.64 14.41 -0.69
N ASN A 85 5.87 14.50 -1.23
CA ASN A 85 6.20 13.90 -2.53
C ASN A 85 6.67 12.44 -2.41
N LEU A 86 6.69 11.92 -1.17
CA LEU A 86 7.02 10.54 -0.84
C LEU A 86 5.73 9.73 -0.63
N SER A 87 5.87 8.49 -0.24
CA SER A 87 4.72 7.63 0.06
C SER A 87 3.97 8.12 1.31
N ASP A 88 2.68 8.43 1.15
CA ASP A 88 1.72 8.73 2.22
C ASP A 88 0.45 7.92 1.96
N PHE A 89 0.05 7.05 2.88
CA PHE A 89 -1.11 6.15 2.66
C PHE A 89 -1.66 5.56 3.98
N GLY A 90 -2.71 4.73 3.87
CA GLY A 90 -3.22 3.93 4.98
C GLY A 90 -3.86 4.75 6.09
N GLY A 91 -4.59 5.82 5.73
CA GLY A 91 -5.28 6.65 6.70
C GLY A 91 -6.31 5.87 7.51
N TYR A 92 -6.24 6.00 8.84
CA TYR A 92 -7.18 5.44 9.81
C TYR A 92 -7.64 6.53 10.78
N GLU A 93 -8.92 6.85 10.75
CA GLU A 93 -9.51 7.88 11.61
C GLU A 93 -9.97 7.25 12.94
N PHE A 94 -9.53 7.84 14.06
CA PHE A 94 -9.99 7.49 15.38
C PHE A 94 -10.15 8.74 16.25
N GLY A 95 -11.36 9.06 16.62
CA GLY A 95 -11.68 10.31 17.33
C GLY A 95 -11.34 11.56 16.50
N ASP A 96 -10.54 12.44 17.04
CA ASP A 96 -10.03 13.64 16.39
C ASP A 96 -8.68 13.45 15.70
N LYS A 97 -8.23 12.21 15.53
CA LYS A 97 -6.92 11.86 15.00
C LYS A 97 -7.02 11.06 13.71
N LEU A 98 -6.13 11.33 12.79
CA LEU A 98 -5.87 10.53 11.60
C LEU A 98 -4.49 9.91 11.73
N TYR A 99 -4.43 8.61 11.84
CA TYR A 99 -3.20 7.83 11.79
C TYR A 99 -2.92 7.46 10.33
N PHE A 100 -1.69 7.55 9.90
CA PHE A 100 -1.32 7.23 8.52
C PHE A 100 0.15 6.84 8.43
N VAL A 101 0.53 6.23 7.34
CA VAL A 101 1.89 5.75 7.07
C VAL A 101 2.59 6.72 6.12
N SER A 102 3.85 7.03 6.40
CA SER A 102 4.62 7.97 5.58
C SER A 102 6.11 7.64 5.52
N ALA A 103 6.71 7.88 4.36
CA ALA A 103 8.16 7.83 4.14
C ALA A 103 8.85 9.20 4.39
N ARG A 104 8.20 10.16 5.06
CA ARG A 104 8.71 11.53 5.23
C ARG A 104 9.91 11.68 6.13
N ASN A 105 10.24 10.67 6.97
CA ASN A 105 11.35 10.72 7.90
C ASN A 105 12.69 10.47 7.19
N LYS A 106 13.33 11.54 6.75
CA LYS A 106 14.62 11.49 6.03
C LYS A 106 15.80 11.01 6.87
N SER A 107 15.63 10.81 8.17
CA SER A 107 16.65 10.19 9.01
C SER A 107 16.67 8.66 8.92
N ARG A 108 15.62 8.08 8.34
CA ARG A 108 15.53 6.64 8.09
C ARG A 108 16.40 6.24 6.91
N ARG A 109 16.74 4.96 6.86
CA ARG A 109 17.48 4.37 5.74
C ARG A 109 16.58 4.31 4.51
N ASP A 110 17.13 4.65 3.33
CA ASP A 110 16.41 4.46 2.07
C ASP A 110 16.24 2.98 1.74
N TYR A 111 15.04 2.64 1.32
CA TYR A 111 14.69 1.29 0.88
C TYR A 111 15.02 1.15 -0.60
N GLY A 112 15.94 0.26 -0.92
CA GLY A 112 16.53 0.15 -2.25
C GLY A 112 15.59 -0.27 -3.39
N TRP A 113 14.33 -0.59 -3.08
CA TRP A 113 13.32 -0.90 -4.10
C TRP A 113 12.68 0.37 -4.70
N ASN A 114 12.52 1.41 -3.91
CA ASN A 114 11.81 2.63 -4.32
C ASN A 114 12.58 3.93 -4.02
N ASP A 115 13.80 3.81 -3.50
CA ASP A 115 14.68 4.93 -3.11
C ASP A 115 13.98 5.95 -2.18
N GLN A 116 13.14 5.47 -1.28
CA GLN A 116 12.48 6.27 -0.26
C GLN A 116 12.87 5.77 1.14
N PRO A 117 12.84 6.65 2.17
CA PRO A 117 13.01 6.25 3.55
C PRO A 117 12.04 5.13 3.96
N THR A 118 12.45 4.29 4.92
CA THR A 118 11.51 3.34 5.52
C THR A 118 10.30 4.05 6.11
N LEU A 119 9.18 3.34 6.12
CA LEU A 119 7.86 3.87 6.48
C LEU A 119 7.70 3.94 7.99
N ASP A 120 7.26 5.08 8.49
CA ASP A 120 6.84 5.28 9.89
C ASP A 120 5.34 5.60 9.96
N VAL A 121 4.72 5.34 11.10
CA VAL A 121 3.36 5.77 11.42
C VAL A 121 3.37 7.21 11.94
N TYR A 122 2.48 8.02 11.40
CA TYR A 122 2.24 9.41 11.80
C TYR A 122 0.82 9.60 12.29
N VAL A 123 0.62 10.68 13.04
CA VAL A 123 -0.69 11.11 13.49
C VAL A 123 -0.89 12.60 13.21
N ALA A 124 -2.00 12.94 12.56
CA ALA A 124 -2.46 14.31 12.37
C ALA A 124 -3.72 14.55 13.23
N THR A 125 -3.93 15.80 13.66
CA THR A 125 -5.08 16.19 14.49
C THR A 125 -6.11 16.93 13.66
N LYS A 126 -7.39 16.66 13.86
CA LYS A 126 -8.50 17.33 13.20
C LYS A 126 -8.65 18.75 13.74
N LYS A 127 -8.71 19.72 12.82
CA LYS A 127 -9.02 21.12 13.11
C LYS A 127 -10.09 21.59 12.13
N GLY A 128 -11.32 21.75 12.61
CA GLY A 128 -12.48 21.92 11.74
C GLY A 128 -12.70 20.65 10.90
N ASP A 129 -12.76 20.79 9.60
CA ASP A 129 -12.99 19.68 8.67
C ASP A 129 -11.71 19.09 8.05
N VAL A 130 -10.53 19.59 8.45
CA VAL A 130 -9.24 19.15 7.90
C VAL A 130 -8.32 18.59 8.98
N TYR A 131 -7.41 17.69 8.57
CA TYR A 131 -6.35 17.17 9.42
C TYR A 131 -5.06 17.96 9.20
N GLN A 132 -4.41 18.33 10.29
CA GLN A 132 -3.22 19.20 10.28
C GLN A 132 -2.16 18.69 11.26
N ASP A 133 -0.98 19.33 11.19
CA ASP A 133 0.14 19.14 12.13
C ASP A 133 0.57 17.67 12.29
N PRO A 134 0.90 16.96 11.20
CA PRO A 134 1.32 15.57 11.29
C PRO A 134 2.60 15.43 12.11
N LYS A 135 2.57 14.55 13.09
CA LYS A 135 3.71 14.22 13.95
C LYS A 135 3.99 12.73 13.89
N GLU A 136 5.24 12.37 14.07
CA GLU A 136 5.61 10.98 14.26
C GLU A 136 4.86 10.42 15.47
N LEU A 137 4.37 9.18 15.35
CA LEU A 137 3.63 8.54 16.42
C LEU A 137 4.51 8.36 17.64
N ALA A 138 4.03 8.82 18.80
CA ALA A 138 4.78 8.72 20.06
C ALA A 138 4.71 7.29 20.62
N GLY A 139 5.86 6.77 21.05
CA GLY A 139 6.02 5.43 21.60
C GLY A 139 6.95 4.55 20.77
N GLU A 140 6.81 3.24 20.88
CA GLU A 140 7.73 2.25 20.31
C GLU A 140 7.21 1.60 19.01
N VAL A 141 6.10 2.10 18.45
CA VAL A 141 5.54 1.57 17.21
C VAL A 141 6.49 1.77 16.04
N ASN A 142 7.12 2.95 15.93
CA ASN A 142 8.06 3.23 14.85
C ASN A 142 9.45 2.65 15.15
N SER A 143 10.03 1.93 14.20
CA SER A 143 11.33 1.30 14.30
C SER A 143 12.29 1.77 13.20
N LYS A 144 13.38 1.08 12.98
CA LYS A 144 14.29 1.31 11.85
C LYS A 144 13.85 0.61 10.55
N PHE A 145 12.76 -0.14 10.58
CA PHE A 145 12.19 -0.88 9.46
C PHE A 145 10.89 -0.22 8.98
N HIS A 146 10.11 -0.93 8.17
CA HIS A 146 8.82 -0.44 7.73
C HIS A 146 7.72 -0.79 8.72
N GLU A 147 6.96 0.21 9.12
CA GLU A 147 5.67 0.06 9.75
C GLU A 147 4.56 0.28 8.72
N GLY A 148 3.44 -0.41 8.91
CA GLY A 148 2.27 -0.34 8.02
C GLY A 148 1.05 0.25 8.70
N THR A 149 -0.09 0.05 8.06
CA THR A 149 -1.37 0.59 8.51
C THR A 149 -1.75 0.13 9.91
N VAL A 150 -2.48 0.98 10.61
CA VAL A 150 -2.93 0.72 11.99
C VAL A 150 -4.44 0.51 12.06
N SER A 151 -4.87 -0.12 13.14
CA SER A 151 -6.27 -0.16 13.59
C SER A 151 -6.29 -0.04 15.11
N ILE A 152 -7.25 0.67 15.66
CA ILE A 152 -7.34 0.91 17.10
C ILE A 152 -8.61 0.27 17.63
N SER A 153 -8.53 -0.40 18.79
CA SER A 153 -9.67 -0.97 19.48
C SER A 153 -10.71 0.10 19.83
N PRO A 154 -12.00 -0.23 19.90
CA PRO A 154 -13.07 0.75 20.18
C PRO A 154 -12.89 1.54 21.48
N ASP A 155 -12.21 0.96 22.47
CA ASP A 155 -11.90 1.61 23.75
C ASP A 155 -10.67 2.55 23.69
N GLY A 156 -9.98 2.59 22.53
CA GLY A 156 -8.81 3.43 22.30
C GLY A 156 -7.53 3.01 23.02
N LYS A 157 -7.47 1.79 23.57
CA LYS A 157 -6.35 1.35 24.42
C LYS A 157 -5.38 0.41 23.75
N THR A 158 -5.78 -0.24 22.65
CA THR A 158 -4.94 -1.18 21.90
C THR A 158 -4.87 -0.76 20.45
N MET A 159 -3.67 -0.67 19.91
CA MET A 159 -3.40 -0.49 18.49
C MET A 159 -2.90 -1.81 17.90
N TYR A 160 -3.41 -2.19 16.75
CA TYR A 160 -2.85 -3.24 15.90
C TYR A 160 -2.17 -2.59 14.71
N PHE A 161 -0.98 -3.07 14.35
CA PHE A 161 -0.22 -2.54 13.22
C PHE A 161 0.63 -3.63 12.58
N THR A 162 1.10 -3.39 11.37
CA THR A 162 2.06 -4.27 10.69
C THR A 162 3.46 -3.67 10.77
N ARG A 163 4.46 -4.54 10.89
CA ARG A 163 5.88 -4.19 10.87
C ARG A 163 6.65 -5.33 10.19
N ASN A 164 7.80 -5.04 9.60
CA ASN A 164 8.76 -6.10 9.30
C ASN A 164 9.06 -6.89 10.57
N ASN A 165 9.46 -8.17 10.41
CA ASN A 165 9.74 -9.07 11.51
C ASN A 165 10.90 -8.55 12.40
N TYR A 166 10.58 -7.58 13.24
CA TYR A 166 11.51 -6.91 14.15
C TYR A 166 10.83 -6.60 15.48
N LEU A 167 11.39 -7.15 16.56
CA LEU A 167 10.96 -6.90 17.94
C LEU A 167 12.17 -6.96 18.87
N ASP A 168 12.25 -6.09 19.86
CA ASP A 168 13.26 -6.06 20.95
C ASP A 168 14.73 -6.10 20.48
N GLY A 169 15.00 -5.57 19.30
CA GLY A 169 16.35 -5.55 18.72
C GLY A 169 16.62 -6.65 17.69
N ASP A 170 15.80 -7.69 17.67
CA ASP A 170 15.97 -8.85 16.80
C ASP A 170 15.20 -8.69 15.50
N TYR A 171 15.87 -8.95 14.38
CA TYR A 171 15.29 -8.99 13.05
C TYR A 171 15.39 -10.41 12.48
N GLU A 172 14.27 -11.07 12.37
CA GLU A 172 14.20 -12.46 11.92
C GLU A 172 13.77 -12.57 10.46
N LYS A 173 14.12 -13.68 9.85
CA LYS A 173 13.86 -13.97 8.44
C LYS A 173 13.35 -15.41 8.29
N SER A 174 12.59 -15.62 7.22
CA SER A 174 12.19 -16.97 6.80
C SER A 174 13.39 -17.85 6.45
N SER A 175 13.17 -19.14 6.28
CA SER A 175 14.14 -20.12 5.78
C SER A 175 14.78 -19.72 4.44
N GLU A 176 14.08 -18.89 3.64
CA GLU A 176 14.57 -18.32 2.37
C GLU A 176 15.38 -17.03 2.57
N GLY A 177 15.60 -16.57 3.78
CA GLY A 177 16.32 -15.33 4.09
C GLY A 177 15.51 -14.04 3.86
N ILE A 178 14.19 -14.15 3.74
CA ILE A 178 13.27 -13.02 3.49
C ILE A 178 12.65 -12.56 4.81
N GLY A 179 12.77 -11.26 5.14
CA GLY A 179 12.03 -10.66 6.25
C GLY A 179 10.56 -10.51 5.88
N LYS A 180 9.69 -11.20 6.60
CA LYS A 180 8.23 -11.13 6.40
C LYS A 180 7.63 -9.94 7.16
N LEU A 181 6.40 -9.59 6.83
CA LEU A 181 5.59 -8.68 7.63
C LEU A 181 4.87 -9.48 8.72
N LYS A 182 4.81 -8.92 9.91
CA LYS A 182 4.06 -9.45 11.04
C LYS A 182 3.04 -8.44 11.54
N VAL A 183 2.04 -8.90 12.25
CA VAL A 183 1.06 -8.06 12.94
C VAL A 183 1.42 -8.01 14.41
N TYR A 184 1.49 -6.80 14.93
CA TYR A 184 1.79 -6.52 16.33
C TYR A 184 0.61 -5.78 16.98
N LYS A 185 0.57 -5.81 18.30
CA LYS A 185 -0.27 -4.90 19.08
C LYS A 185 0.60 -4.01 19.96
N ALA A 186 0.09 -2.81 20.24
CA ALA A 186 0.67 -1.86 21.17
C ALA A 186 -0.40 -1.43 22.18
N SER A 187 -0.01 -1.13 23.41
CA SER A 187 -0.87 -0.59 24.46
C SER A 187 -0.69 0.92 24.57
N LEU A 188 -1.77 1.64 24.83
CA LEU A 188 -1.69 3.08 25.10
C LEU A 188 -1.29 3.30 26.58
N VAL A 189 -0.03 3.68 26.80
CA VAL A 189 0.55 3.92 28.12
C VAL A 189 0.97 5.39 28.24
N ASN A 190 0.41 6.15 29.15
CA ASN A 190 0.73 7.57 29.38
C ASN A 190 0.72 8.43 28.09
N GLY A 191 -0.21 8.16 27.18
CA GLY A 191 -0.36 8.88 25.91
C GLY A 191 0.61 8.46 24.80
N LYS A 192 1.36 7.36 24.99
CA LYS A 192 2.26 6.76 24.01
C LYS A 192 1.85 5.34 23.69
N TRP A 193 2.17 4.88 22.50
CA TRP A 193 1.93 3.51 22.06
C TRP A 193 3.17 2.66 22.34
N ASP A 194 3.16 2.00 23.47
CA ASP A 194 4.27 1.20 24.02
C ASP A 194 3.80 -0.26 24.25
N ASP A 195 4.61 -1.08 24.94
CA ASP A 195 4.31 -2.48 25.25
C ASP A 195 3.98 -3.29 23.99
N ILE A 196 4.91 -3.33 23.05
CA ILE A 196 4.71 -4.01 21.78
C ILE A 196 4.73 -5.52 21.97
N GLU A 197 3.71 -6.20 21.49
CA GLU A 197 3.61 -7.65 21.52
C GLU A 197 3.32 -8.21 20.13
N GLU A 198 3.97 -9.30 19.77
CA GLU A 198 3.67 -10.07 18.56
C GLU A 198 2.38 -10.87 18.74
N LEU A 199 1.57 -10.98 17.68
CA LEU A 199 0.36 -11.79 17.73
C LEU A 199 0.65 -13.27 17.47
N PRO A 200 -0.06 -14.20 18.16
CA PRO A 200 0.28 -15.62 18.18
C PRO A 200 0.08 -16.35 16.86
N PHE A 201 -0.56 -15.74 15.89
CA PHE A 201 -0.73 -16.32 14.54
C PHE A 201 0.36 -15.92 13.54
N ASN A 202 1.30 -15.07 13.94
CA ASN A 202 2.42 -14.70 13.08
C ASN A 202 3.36 -15.90 12.84
N SER A 203 4.08 -15.82 11.74
CA SER A 203 5.09 -16.81 11.35
C SER A 203 6.27 -16.10 10.68
N ASP A 204 7.46 -16.69 10.77
CA ASP A 204 8.63 -16.22 10.01
C ASP A 204 8.55 -16.66 8.54
N GLU A 205 7.71 -17.62 8.22
CA GLU A 205 7.61 -18.21 6.89
C GLU A 205 6.54 -17.57 5.99
N TYR A 206 5.52 -16.90 6.56
CA TYR A 206 4.44 -16.26 5.80
C TYR A 206 3.95 -14.97 6.43
#